data_9a8595c4a685dc48e75c2c641a7321b4
#
_entry.id   9a8595c4a685dc48e75c2c641a7321b4
#
_cell.length_a   1.000
_cell.length_b   1.000
_cell.length_c   1.000
_cell.angle_alpha   90.00
_cell.angle_beta   90.00
_cell.angle_gamma   90.00
#
_symmetry.space_group_name_H-M   'P 1'
#
loop_
_entity.id
_entity.type
_entity.pdbx_description
1 polymer ?
#
loop_
_entity_poly.entity_id
_entity_poly.type
_entity_poly.pdbx_seq_one_letter_code
_entity_poly.pdbx_strand_id
1 'polypeptide(L)'
;MLKKILLLLLFCCFSINSFSQEIKFKEYSYTQFFKMIEEEKDSVFMLKDALIKYNATTDSVYAAKVDIAGMEVNILRKDTITINKEIHLNNVQFLGYLMERKDGQITPTNFMNFGFYRMKFLKPLKLMNTIAINIKDCEFNDKVIIGSTSIIDKIVNLFEEKFNNNDISYQDITIHNSTFNSKVQIYLSNHNTNKNLITGLTLDVDKNIFNNTGISIDTRNIYSLSIINNQFNTINRTPIWSNNNELVTIENNQFTAASFSVNTENNTQRFSIFNNTFKQYVKLGFFDIIKKSKIDWQQWNHKVIASGGQTPYYTKITKENLKIRDSLFKQGIDSYENWQYSEKLIKLYINESQIIDKNSYAEEIKLRYNFYNFYKNNYDLENANLVYEDIKDLETKRFEYLYDKNPSFKTFFKWRINQFLKVFSNYGKEPERAVIFSMYVILLFAFIYLLFPNSWDSHGRKRIMDRYTFFLKYMDKDAGMHEVYINEQKENLLEFDEFKDFVNSKEKRVPKIFTATALPLYKWAISGTKLSSSLLKRVDIMKGTWNELPQSKRIWKSVLLITFFLIAIVYDIFIKMLNALMLSINTFTTLGFGEIPIKGLPRYLAIIQGFIGWFMLTIFSVSLISQLLN
;
A
#
# COMPACT_ATOMS: atom_id res chain seq x y z
N MET A 1 55.89 -7.23 56.49
CA MET A 1 54.52 -7.01 56.03
C MET A 1 54.29 -5.53 55.62
N LEU A 2 54.65 -4.59 56.44
CA LEU A 2 54.43 -3.12 56.18
C LEU A 2 55.04 -2.61 54.87
N LYS A 3 56.26 -3.04 54.50
CA LYS A 3 56.89 -2.66 53.22
C LYS A 3 56.17 -3.15 51.97
N LYS A 4 55.52 -4.33 52.03
CA LYS A 4 54.70 -4.84 50.88
C LYS A 4 53.37 -4.13 50.76
N ILE A 5 52.78 -3.70 51.88
CA ILE A 5 51.53 -2.91 51.86
C ILE A 5 51.82 -1.48 51.38
N LEU A 6 52.95 -0.88 51.76
CA LEU A 6 53.34 0.42 51.25
C LEU A 6 53.64 0.41 49.75
N LEU A 7 54.28 -0.67 49.25
CA LEU A 7 54.53 -0.84 47.81
C LEU A 7 53.22 -1.08 47.02
N LEU A 8 52.26 -1.80 47.59
CA LEU A 8 50.95 -1.99 47.01
C LEU A 8 50.13 -0.69 46.99
N LEU A 9 50.17 0.12 48.03
CA LEU A 9 49.59 1.44 48.11
C LEU A 9 50.24 2.43 47.14
N LEU A 10 51.54 2.39 46.97
CA LEU A 10 52.25 3.17 45.95
C LEU A 10 51.88 2.71 44.54
N PHE A 11 51.75 1.39 44.30
CA PHE A 11 51.25 0.87 43.02
C PHE A 11 49.79 1.21 42.75
N CYS A 12 48.93 1.20 43.78
CA CYS A 12 47.55 1.69 43.67
C CYS A 12 47.51 3.24 43.45
N CYS A 13 48.37 4.01 44.08
CA CYS A 13 48.45 5.45 43.81
C CYS A 13 48.98 5.75 42.40
N PHE A 14 49.87 4.92 41.86
CA PHE A 14 50.32 5.05 40.47
C PHE A 14 49.32 4.54 39.45
N SER A 15 48.46 3.59 39.82
CA SER A 15 47.38 3.12 38.92
C SER A 15 46.12 4.01 38.97
N ILE A 16 45.99 4.90 39.97
CA ILE A 16 44.85 5.86 40.04
C ILE A 16 45.18 7.15 39.26
N ASN A 17 46.43 7.41 38.92
CA ASN A 17 46.80 8.39 37.90
C ASN A 17 46.71 7.79 36.48
N SER A 18 45.62 7.15 36.12
CA SER A 18 45.21 7.17 34.74
C SER A 18 44.88 8.63 34.40
N PHE A 19 45.91 9.33 33.92
CA PHE A 19 45.76 10.68 33.37
C PHE A 19 44.57 10.67 32.43
N SER A 20 43.48 11.24 32.86
CA SER A 20 42.51 11.82 31.95
C SER A 20 43.29 12.90 31.20
N GLN A 21 43.88 12.54 30.05
CA GLN A 21 44.46 13.55 29.18
C GLN A 21 43.35 14.53 28.83
N GLU A 22 43.45 15.75 29.38
CA GLU A 22 42.60 16.86 29.00
C GLU A 22 42.75 17.04 27.48
N ILE A 23 41.67 16.87 26.75
CA ILE A 23 41.66 17.05 25.29
C ILE A 23 41.79 18.57 25.05
N LYS A 24 42.96 19.03 24.60
CA LYS A 24 43.19 20.42 24.21
C LYS A 24 43.08 20.54 22.71
N PHE A 25 42.08 21.28 22.24
CA PHE A 25 41.91 21.59 20.82
C PHE A 25 42.89 22.64 20.35
N LYS A 26 43.55 22.41 19.22
CA LYS A 26 44.31 23.44 18.49
C LYS A 26 43.32 24.15 17.55
N GLU A 27 43.37 25.47 17.56
CA GLU A 27 42.47 26.29 16.75
C GLU A 27 43.17 26.73 15.46
N TYR A 28 42.43 26.52 14.32
CA TYR A 28 42.87 26.93 13.00
C TYR A 28 41.74 27.65 12.28
N SER A 29 42.09 28.59 11.39
CA SER A 29 41.11 29.13 10.43
C SER A 29 40.93 28.16 9.26
N TYR A 30 39.86 28.33 8.47
CA TYR A 30 39.64 27.55 7.24
C TYR A 30 40.82 27.70 6.27
N THR A 31 41.30 28.90 6.05
CA THR A 31 42.47 29.15 5.19
C THR A 31 43.70 28.40 5.66
N GLN A 32 43.98 28.41 6.96
CA GLN A 32 45.09 27.63 7.54
C GLN A 32 44.89 26.12 7.33
N PHE A 33 43.69 25.63 7.57
CA PHE A 33 43.37 24.21 7.38
C PHE A 33 43.61 23.73 5.93
N PHE A 34 43.09 24.46 4.93
CA PHE A 34 43.30 24.08 3.53
C PHE A 34 44.76 24.26 3.10
N LYS A 35 45.42 25.28 3.56
CA LYS A 35 46.87 25.47 3.34
C LYS A 35 47.70 24.28 3.87
N MET A 36 47.36 23.79 5.05
CA MET A 36 48.02 22.61 5.64
C MET A 36 47.80 21.36 4.75
N ILE A 37 46.59 21.19 4.17
CA ILE A 37 46.32 20.09 3.24
C ILE A 37 47.14 20.20 1.96
N GLU A 38 47.31 21.40 1.43
CA GLU A 38 48.06 21.67 0.21
C GLU A 38 49.60 21.47 0.44
N GLU A 39 50.10 21.96 1.56
CA GLU A 39 51.53 21.90 1.89
C GLU A 39 52.02 20.52 2.37
N GLU A 40 51.07 19.64 2.77
CA GLU A 40 51.44 18.28 3.18
C GLU A 40 52.14 17.53 2.05
N LYS A 41 53.29 16.92 2.33
CA LYS A 41 54.08 16.16 1.36
C LYS A 41 53.59 14.72 1.21
N ASP A 42 53.01 14.15 2.25
CA ASP A 42 52.55 12.79 2.25
C ASP A 42 51.24 12.66 1.47
N SER A 43 50.98 11.45 1.00
CA SER A 43 49.74 11.09 0.27
C SER A 43 48.50 11.16 1.17
N VAL A 44 48.68 11.15 2.48
CA VAL A 44 47.65 11.18 3.51
C VAL A 44 47.85 12.37 4.41
N PHE A 45 46.84 13.25 4.48
CA PHE A 45 46.82 14.35 5.46
C PHE A 45 46.13 13.88 6.75
N MET A 46 46.78 14.07 7.90
CA MET A 46 46.25 13.67 9.19
C MET A 46 46.18 14.89 10.12
N LEU A 47 45.00 15.13 10.71
CA LEU A 47 44.80 16.15 11.72
C LEU A 47 44.05 15.59 12.94
N LYS A 48 44.47 15.92 14.13
CA LYS A 48 43.88 15.42 15.36
C LYS A 48 43.68 16.57 16.38
N ASP A 49 42.60 16.46 17.16
CA ASP A 49 42.29 17.36 18.27
C ASP A 49 42.29 18.84 17.86
N ALA A 50 41.51 19.22 16.86
CA ALA A 50 41.50 20.58 16.30
C ALA A 50 40.07 21.16 16.18
N LEU A 51 40.03 22.50 16.34
CA LEU A 51 38.84 23.32 16.03
C LEU A 51 39.14 24.14 14.79
N ILE A 52 38.38 23.92 13.74
CA ILE A 52 38.45 24.74 12.53
C ILE A 52 37.36 25.80 12.63
N LYS A 53 37.78 27.02 12.89
CA LYS A 53 36.87 28.16 13.08
C LYS A 53 36.85 29.05 11.86
N TYR A 54 35.66 29.45 11.44
CA TYR A 54 35.53 30.43 10.36
C TYR A 54 35.94 31.81 10.84
N ASN A 55 36.89 32.43 10.15
CA ASN A 55 37.30 33.79 10.38
C ASN A 55 36.92 34.68 9.19
N ALA A 56 36.00 35.63 9.42
CA ALA A 56 35.42 36.46 8.34
C ALA A 56 36.47 37.31 7.58
N THR A 57 37.60 37.59 8.20
CA THR A 57 38.68 38.38 7.57
C THR A 57 39.61 37.57 6.69
N THR A 58 39.90 36.32 7.08
CA THR A 58 40.87 35.47 6.39
C THR A 58 40.20 34.43 5.48
N ASP A 59 38.97 34.05 5.79
CA ASP A 59 38.29 32.95 5.12
C ASP A 59 37.23 33.37 4.10
N SER A 60 37.24 34.64 3.70
CA SER A 60 36.32 35.22 2.70
C SER A 60 36.38 34.50 1.33
N VAL A 61 37.49 33.82 1.02
CA VAL A 61 37.62 32.96 -0.16
C VAL A 61 36.68 31.75 -0.06
N TYR A 62 36.34 31.27 1.13
CA TYR A 62 35.53 30.07 1.37
C TYR A 62 34.06 30.39 1.64
N ALA A 63 33.73 31.61 2.03
CA ALA A 63 32.39 32.07 2.27
C ALA A 63 32.23 33.57 2.01
N ALA A 64 31.21 33.96 1.25
CA ALA A 64 30.80 35.33 1.08
C ALA A 64 29.65 35.65 2.04
N LYS A 65 29.67 36.84 2.68
CA LYS A 65 28.54 37.36 3.44
C LYS A 65 27.47 37.84 2.46
N VAL A 66 26.23 37.40 2.61
CA VAL A 66 25.08 37.90 1.86
C VAL A 66 23.98 38.28 2.84
N ASP A 67 23.42 39.44 2.66
CA ASP A 67 22.26 39.90 3.42
C ASP A 67 20.98 39.33 2.76
N ILE A 68 20.31 38.43 3.44
CA ILE A 68 19.00 37.91 3.01
C ILE A 68 17.96 38.36 4.03
N ALA A 69 17.11 39.31 3.64
CA ALA A 69 16.03 39.86 4.45
C ALA A 69 16.49 40.43 5.82
N GLY A 70 17.63 41.14 5.86
CA GLY A 70 18.18 41.74 7.09
C GLY A 70 19.00 40.77 7.95
N MET A 71 19.22 39.54 7.49
CA MET A 71 20.13 38.58 8.12
C MET A 71 21.40 38.45 7.28
N GLU A 72 22.56 38.69 7.87
CA GLU A 72 23.83 38.33 7.23
C GLU A 72 23.97 36.81 7.15
N VAL A 73 23.76 36.26 5.97
CA VAL A 73 23.98 34.84 5.72
C VAL A 73 25.31 34.64 5.01
N ASN A 74 26.14 33.76 5.51
CA ASN A 74 27.38 33.41 4.85
C ASN A 74 27.04 32.46 3.68
N ILE A 75 27.08 32.98 2.44
CA ILE A 75 26.97 32.14 1.24
C ILE A 75 28.38 31.69 0.85
N LEU A 76 28.49 30.41 0.78
CA LEU A 76 29.72 29.73 0.43
C LEU A 76 30.00 29.89 -1.08
N ARG A 77 31.27 29.88 -1.41
CA ARG A 77 31.83 30.21 -2.75
C ARG A 77 31.13 29.47 -3.90
N LYS A 78 31.25 30.02 -5.10
CA LYS A 78 30.66 29.43 -6.33
C LYS A 78 31.52 28.32 -6.95
N ASP A 79 32.84 28.35 -6.74
CA ASP A 79 33.78 27.41 -7.39
C ASP A 79 33.95 26.10 -6.57
N THR A 80 34.24 25.02 -7.28
CA THR A 80 34.49 23.73 -6.68
C THR A 80 35.98 23.55 -6.37
N ILE A 81 36.34 23.18 -5.14
CA ILE A 81 37.69 22.79 -4.76
C ILE A 81 37.85 21.30 -4.97
N THR A 82 38.89 20.90 -5.73
CA THR A 82 39.26 19.51 -5.91
C THR A 82 40.36 19.12 -4.93
N ILE A 83 40.11 18.09 -4.14
CA ILE A 83 41.05 17.53 -3.18
C ILE A 83 41.52 16.18 -3.70
N ASN A 84 42.79 16.09 -4.04
CA ASN A 84 43.44 14.86 -4.54
C ASN A 84 44.33 14.22 -3.49
N LYS A 85 43.92 14.27 -2.24
CA LYS A 85 44.70 13.72 -1.10
C LYS A 85 43.75 12.96 -0.19
N GLU A 86 44.21 11.87 0.38
CA GLU A 86 43.46 11.15 1.41
C GLU A 86 43.46 12.00 2.70
N ILE A 87 42.30 12.15 3.32
CA ILE A 87 42.13 12.99 4.50
C ILE A 87 41.66 12.15 5.68
N HIS A 88 42.42 12.17 6.75
CA HIS A 88 42.06 11.56 8.03
C HIS A 88 41.95 12.63 9.11
N LEU A 89 40.72 12.89 9.55
CA LEU A 89 40.46 13.81 10.66
C LEU A 89 39.99 13.01 11.87
N ASN A 90 40.59 13.24 13.02
CA ASN A 90 40.19 12.60 14.26
C ASN A 90 39.98 13.65 15.35
N ASN A 91 38.77 13.73 15.86
CA ASN A 91 38.39 14.78 16.82
C ASN A 91 38.65 16.19 16.27
N VAL A 92 38.26 16.42 15.03
CA VAL A 92 38.30 17.72 14.35
C VAL A 92 36.90 18.24 14.19
N GLN A 93 36.63 19.42 14.76
CA GLN A 93 35.32 20.04 14.76
C GLN A 93 35.31 21.31 13.91
N PHE A 94 34.22 21.54 13.18
CA PHE A 94 34.10 22.67 12.29
C PHE A 94 33.05 23.62 12.84
N LEU A 95 33.49 24.78 13.32
CA LEU A 95 32.64 25.79 13.93
C LEU A 95 32.43 26.97 13.01
N GLY A 96 31.17 27.29 12.79
CA GLY A 96 30.76 28.43 12.02
C GLY A 96 30.73 29.73 12.78
N TYR A 97 30.08 30.70 12.25
CA TYR A 97 29.95 32.05 12.74
C TYR A 97 28.65 32.21 13.57
N LEU A 98 28.73 32.94 14.69
CA LEU A 98 27.54 33.42 15.40
C LEU A 98 26.86 34.50 14.56
N MET A 99 25.59 34.32 14.26
CA MET A 99 24.80 35.40 13.66
C MET A 99 24.31 36.34 14.78
N GLU A 100 24.81 37.54 14.80
CA GLU A 100 24.18 38.63 15.54
C GLU A 100 23.05 39.24 14.74
N ARG A 101 21.85 39.27 15.31
CA ARG A 101 20.72 39.98 14.70
C ARG A 101 20.98 41.51 14.83
N LYS A 102 20.76 42.27 13.75
CA LYS A 102 20.95 43.73 13.69
C LYS A 102 20.17 44.54 14.75
N ASP A 103 19.16 43.95 15.37
CA ASP A 103 18.25 44.61 16.33
C ASP A 103 18.66 44.48 17.78
N GLY A 104 19.90 44.04 18.05
CA GLY A 104 20.43 43.94 19.41
C GLY A 104 19.80 42.87 20.30
N GLN A 105 18.84 42.08 19.77
CA GLN A 105 18.35 40.90 20.47
C GLN A 105 19.23 39.71 20.09
N ILE A 106 20.04 39.27 21.03
CA ILE A 106 20.76 38.01 20.98
C ILE A 106 19.70 36.93 21.13
N THR A 107 19.18 36.41 20.01
CA THR A 107 18.60 35.09 20.07
C THR A 107 19.76 34.12 20.04
N PRO A 108 19.84 33.15 20.97
CA PRO A 108 20.81 32.07 20.90
C PRO A 108 20.47 31.29 19.65
N THR A 109 21.16 31.51 18.58
CA THR A 109 20.71 31.07 17.26
C THR A 109 21.86 30.42 16.58
N ASN A 110 21.57 29.21 16.24
CA ASN A 110 22.05 28.45 15.09
C ASN A 110 23.50 28.81 14.74
N PHE A 111 24.43 28.24 15.46
CA PHE A 111 25.76 28.03 14.92
C PHE A 111 25.58 27.25 13.61
N MET A 112 25.81 27.86 12.48
CA MET A 112 25.97 27.13 11.26
C MET A 112 27.28 26.34 11.38
N ASN A 113 27.18 25.03 11.51
CA ASN A 113 28.33 24.17 11.42
C ASN A 113 28.91 24.31 10.01
N PHE A 114 30.17 24.70 9.92
CA PHE A 114 30.91 24.68 8.67
C PHE A 114 31.59 23.33 8.49
N GLY A 115 32.07 23.09 7.31
CA GLY A 115 32.77 21.87 6.96
C GLY A 115 33.21 21.91 5.52
N PHE A 116 32.70 21.00 4.77
CA PHE A 116 33.03 20.87 3.35
C PHE A 116 31.85 21.36 2.50
N TYR A 117 32.14 22.33 1.63
CA TYR A 117 31.14 22.88 0.71
C TYR A 117 31.68 23.01 -0.70
N ARG A 118 30.94 22.48 -1.68
CA ARG A 118 31.34 22.46 -3.08
C ARG A 118 32.75 21.93 -3.29
N MET A 119 33.02 20.75 -2.69
CA MET A 119 34.31 20.10 -2.79
C MET A 119 34.20 18.78 -3.51
N LYS A 120 35.22 18.47 -4.29
CA LYS A 120 35.34 17.20 -4.97
C LYS A 120 36.52 16.40 -4.38
N PHE A 121 36.22 15.32 -3.72
CA PHE A 121 37.21 14.43 -3.13
C PHE A 121 37.50 13.29 -4.09
N LEU A 122 38.75 13.20 -4.56
CA LEU A 122 39.20 12.13 -5.44
C LEU A 122 39.79 10.94 -4.68
N LYS A 123 40.09 11.12 -3.39
CA LYS A 123 40.71 10.16 -2.47
C LYS A 123 39.84 9.96 -1.24
N PRO A 124 40.08 8.92 -0.42
CA PRO A 124 39.27 8.63 0.75
C PRO A 124 39.19 9.78 1.76
N LEU A 125 38.01 9.94 2.37
CA LEU A 125 37.76 10.82 3.50
C LEU A 125 37.39 10.00 4.73
N LYS A 126 38.13 10.20 5.83
CA LYS A 126 37.85 9.56 7.12
C LYS A 126 37.68 10.62 8.21
N LEU A 127 36.49 10.69 8.75
CA LEU A 127 36.10 11.57 9.86
C LEU A 127 35.82 10.70 11.08
N MET A 128 36.64 10.84 12.12
CA MET A 128 36.49 10.09 13.36
C MET A 128 36.25 11.08 14.52
N ASN A 129 35.25 10.77 15.34
CA ASN A 129 34.91 11.59 16.51
C ASN A 129 34.64 13.07 16.18
N THR A 130 34.16 13.32 14.98
CA THR A 130 33.66 14.62 14.54
C THR A 130 32.19 14.70 14.89
N ILE A 131 31.77 15.67 15.66
CA ILE A 131 30.38 15.88 16.13
C ILE A 131 29.76 17.17 15.60
N ALA A 132 30.57 18.03 14.99
CA ALA A 132 30.12 19.29 14.40
C ALA A 132 30.77 19.45 13.02
N ILE A 133 29.99 19.15 11.98
CA ILE A 133 30.39 19.31 10.57
C ILE A 133 29.19 19.40 9.65
N ASN A 134 29.28 20.29 8.66
CA ASN A 134 28.34 20.39 7.56
C ASN A 134 29.04 20.02 6.23
N ILE A 135 28.52 18.99 5.56
CA ILE A 135 28.99 18.54 4.24
C ILE A 135 27.88 18.86 3.24
N LYS A 136 28.14 19.81 2.33
CA LYS A 136 27.10 20.30 1.44
C LYS A 136 27.62 20.49 0.01
N ASP A 137 26.80 20.08 -0.98
CA ASP A 137 27.09 20.21 -2.41
C ASP A 137 28.46 19.58 -2.80
N CYS A 138 28.84 18.46 -2.18
CA CYS A 138 30.11 17.77 -2.38
C CYS A 138 30.00 16.56 -3.28
N GLU A 139 31.10 16.20 -3.95
CA GLU A 139 31.25 14.98 -4.73
C GLU A 139 32.39 14.11 -4.16
N PHE A 140 32.08 12.87 -3.82
CA PHE A 140 33.04 11.91 -3.28
C PHE A 140 33.22 10.75 -4.26
N ASN A 141 34.43 10.63 -4.82
CA ASN A 141 34.75 9.59 -5.79
C ASN A 141 35.42 8.36 -5.16
N ASP A 142 35.79 8.45 -3.88
CA ASP A 142 36.35 7.36 -3.13
C ASP A 142 35.65 7.18 -1.78
N LYS A 143 36.10 6.24 -0.97
CA LYS A 143 35.50 5.80 0.28
C LYS A 143 35.34 6.94 1.29
N VAL A 144 34.16 7.02 1.90
CA VAL A 144 33.88 7.95 3.00
C VAL A 144 33.57 7.14 4.26
N ILE A 145 34.26 7.48 5.35
CA ILE A 145 34.00 6.93 6.68
C ILE A 145 33.72 8.06 7.65
N ILE A 146 32.57 8.02 8.29
CA ILE A 146 32.22 8.90 9.39
C ILE A 146 31.92 8.02 10.60
N GLY A 147 32.71 8.16 11.67
CA GLY A 147 32.59 7.25 12.77
C GLY A 147 32.95 7.84 14.12
N SER A 148 32.57 7.10 15.16
CA SER A 148 32.90 7.43 16.54
C SER A 148 33.68 6.31 17.19
N THR A 149 34.51 6.67 18.16
CA THR A 149 35.18 5.75 19.06
C THR A 149 34.64 5.95 20.48
N SER A 150 35.13 5.18 21.45
CA SER A 150 34.74 5.29 22.86
C SER A 150 35.00 6.66 23.51
N ILE A 151 35.71 7.56 22.85
CA ILE A 151 35.98 8.93 23.37
C ILE A 151 34.88 9.93 22.99
N ILE A 152 33.89 9.56 22.14
CA ILE A 152 32.89 10.51 21.65
C ILE A 152 32.11 11.15 22.81
N ASP A 153 31.80 10.40 23.87
CA ASP A 153 31.08 10.93 25.03
C ASP A 153 31.86 12.00 25.75
N LYS A 154 33.20 11.83 25.87
CA LYS A 154 34.07 12.85 26.46
C LYS A 154 34.09 14.11 25.61
N ILE A 155 34.06 13.97 24.30
CA ILE A 155 34.06 15.11 23.37
C ILE A 155 32.72 15.84 23.45
N VAL A 156 31.62 15.13 23.50
CA VAL A 156 30.28 15.69 23.65
C VAL A 156 30.19 16.48 24.96
N ASN A 157 30.56 15.87 26.07
CA ASN A 157 30.54 16.56 27.39
C ASN A 157 31.43 17.81 27.40
N LEU A 158 32.60 17.75 26.79
CA LEU A 158 33.53 18.88 26.70
C LEU A 158 32.97 20.03 25.85
N PHE A 159 32.20 19.68 24.80
CA PHE A 159 31.47 20.67 23.99
C PHE A 159 30.32 21.30 24.76
N GLU A 160 29.54 20.52 25.49
CA GLU A 160 28.44 21.00 26.33
C GLU A 160 28.95 21.93 27.43
N GLU A 161 30.08 21.59 28.11
CA GLU A 161 30.71 22.46 29.13
C GLU A 161 31.27 23.75 28.53
N LYS A 162 31.85 23.70 27.32
CA LYS A 162 32.51 24.86 26.69
C LYS A 162 31.53 25.85 26.08
N PHE A 163 30.38 25.40 25.61
CA PHE A 163 29.44 26.21 24.79
C PHE A 163 28.10 26.50 25.46
N ASN A 164 27.92 26.19 26.73
CA ASN A 164 26.70 26.37 27.52
C ASN A 164 25.52 25.47 27.13
N ASN A 165 24.95 24.83 28.14
CA ASN A 165 23.98 23.73 28.07
C ASN A 165 22.65 23.97 27.30
N ASN A 166 22.43 25.15 26.73
CA ASN A 166 21.12 25.48 26.12
C ASN A 166 21.09 25.39 24.59
N ASP A 167 22.21 25.14 23.91
CA ASP A 167 22.28 25.11 22.45
C ASP A 167 22.65 23.72 21.94
N ILE A 168 21.64 22.87 21.79
CA ILE A 168 21.73 21.51 21.19
C ILE A 168 22.28 21.55 19.75
N SER A 169 22.28 22.69 19.09
CA SER A 169 22.67 22.89 17.71
C SER A 169 24.17 22.72 17.38
N TYR A 170 25.01 22.50 18.36
CA TYR A 170 26.47 22.35 18.14
C TYR A 170 26.94 20.96 17.79
N GLN A 171 26.09 19.96 17.93
CA GLN A 171 26.45 18.55 17.76
C GLN A 171 25.81 17.96 16.54
N ASP A 172 25.85 18.69 15.41
CA ASP A 172 25.17 18.27 14.19
C ASP A 172 26.17 17.79 13.14
N ILE A 173 25.97 16.58 12.66
CA ILE A 173 26.59 16.06 11.45
C ILE A 173 25.55 16.15 10.34
N THR A 174 25.72 17.11 9.43
CA THR A 174 24.80 17.35 8.33
C THR A 174 25.46 16.98 7.02
N ILE A 175 24.79 16.16 6.21
CA ILE A 175 25.21 15.75 4.87
C ILE A 175 24.08 16.11 3.92
N HIS A 176 24.27 17.14 3.11
CA HIS A 176 23.21 17.69 2.28
C HIS A 176 23.63 17.83 0.82
N ASN A 177 22.71 17.47 -0.11
CA ASN A 177 22.87 17.68 -1.55
C ASN A 177 24.21 17.21 -2.12
N SER A 178 24.73 16.10 -1.64
CA SER A 178 26.07 15.59 -1.99
C SER A 178 25.96 14.26 -2.75
N THR A 179 26.97 13.97 -3.61
CA THR A 179 27.02 12.76 -4.42
C THR A 179 28.16 11.87 -3.97
N PHE A 180 27.84 10.61 -3.71
CA PHE A 180 28.79 9.58 -3.29
C PHE A 180 28.90 8.51 -4.38
N ASN A 181 30.07 8.38 -4.98
CA ASN A 181 30.34 7.43 -6.05
C ASN A 181 31.08 6.17 -5.57
N SER A 182 31.38 6.09 -4.26
CA SER A 182 32.10 4.97 -3.65
C SER A 182 31.51 4.61 -2.27
N LYS A 183 32.10 3.65 -1.60
CA LYS A 183 31.60 3.09 -0.32
C LYS A 183 31.47 4.15 0.78
N VAL A 184 30.32 4.18 1.44
CA VAL A 184 30.03 5.07 2.56
C VAL A 184 29.75 4.25 3.81
N GLN A 185 30.43 4.60 4.93
CA GLN A 185 30.20 4.00 6.23
C GLN A 185 30.01 5.09 7.26
N ILE A 186 28.83 5.13 7.87
CA ILE A 186 28.52 6.05 8.97
C ILE A 186 28.20 5.18 10.18
N TYR A 187 29.02 5.31 11.24
CA TYR A 187 28.77 4.60 12.48
C TYR A 187 29.02 5.54 13.68
N LEU A 188 27.92 5.90 14.31
CA LEU A 188 27.92 6.80 15.45
C LEU A 188 27.34 6.07 16.66
N SER A 189 28.13 5.96 17.70
CA SER A 189 27.71 5.25 18.90
C SER A 189 28.16 5.97 20.15
N ASN A 190 27.22 6.24 21.03
CA ASN A 190 27.50 6.59 22.41
C ASN A 190 27.75 5.28 23.19
N HIS A 191 28.95 5.13 23.73
CA HIS A 191 29.36 3.95 24.51
C HIS A 191 29.24 4.17 26.02
N ASN A 192 28.50 5.20 26.46
CA ASN A 192 28.36 5.46 27.88
C ASN A 192 27.78 4.22 28.59
N THR A 193 28.39 3.88 29.73
CA THR A 193 27.97 2.74 30.57
C THR A 193 26.58 2.93 31.18
N ASN A 194 26.10 4.14 31.26
CA ASN A 194 24.69 4.44 31.54
C ASN A 194 23.87 4.26 30.25
N LYS A 195 23.30 3.08 30.08
CA LYS A 195 22.48 2.68 28.92
C LYS A 195 21.33 3.63 28.54
N ASN A 196 21.03 4.62 29.38
CA ASN A 196 19.90 5.53 29.26
C ASN A 196 20.32 6.98 28.88
N LEU A 197 21.60 7.27 28.73
CA LEU A 197 22.04 8.62 28.38
C LEU A 197 22.15 8.73 26.85
N ILE A 198 21.22 9.48 26.26
CA ILE A 198 21.27 9.89 24.86
C ILE A 198 22.09 11.15 24.77
N THR A 199 23.03 11.23 23.83
CA THR A 199 23.79 12.47 23.55
C THR A 199 22.96 13.43 22.71
N GLY A 200 23.21 14.72 22.78
CA GLY A 200 22.62 15.72 21.89
C GLY A 200 23.04 15.60 20.41
N LEU A 201 23.86 14.59 20.06
CA LEU A 201 24.37 14.41 18.71
C LEU A 201 23.24 14.09 17.72
N THR A 202 23.20 14.82 16.60
CA THR A 202 22.30 14.58 15.49
C THR A 202 23.06 14.14 14.22
N LEU A 203 22.42 13.30 13.44
CA LEU A 203 22.84 12.94 12.09
C LEU A 203 21.72 13.28 11.12
N ASP A 204 21.98 14.24 10.25
CA ASP A 204 21.04 14.62 9.18
C ASP A 204 21.62 14.33 7.79
N VAL A 205 20.93 13.50 7.03
CA VAL A 205 21.31 13.05 5.67
C VAL A 205 20.17 13.42 4.73
N ASP A 206 20.29 14.54 4.02
CA ASP A 206 19.21 15.10 3.19
C ASP A 206 19.64 15.34 1.75
N LYS A 207 18.80 14.97 0.78
CA LYS A 207 18.95 15.20 -0.68
C LYS A 207 20.24 14.68 -1.28
N ASN A 208 20.80 13.59 -0.78
CA ASN A 208 22.03 13.02 -1.31
C ASN A 208 21.78 11.93 -2.34
N ILE A 209 22.78 11.70 -3.19
CA ILE A 209 22.79 10.64 -4.19
C ILE A 209 23.94 9.67 -3.87
N PHE A 210 23.58 8.41 -3.63
CA PHE A 210 24.54 7.33 -3.37
C PHE A 210 24.56 6.37 -4.56
N ASN A 211 25.65 6.38 -5.34
CA ASN A 211 25.80 5.60 -6.56
C ASN A 211 26.71 4.38 -6.35
N ASN A 212 26.26 3.21 -6.85
CA ASN A 212 27.07 1.97 -7.00
C ASN A 212 27.80 1.45 -5.77
N THR A 213 27.36 1.76 -4.55
CA THR A 213 28.19 1.52 -3.38
C THR A 213 27.46 0.77 -2.28
N GLY A 214 28.24 0.12 -1.43
CA GLY A 214 27.77 -0.31 -0.13
C GLY A 214 27.68 0.91 0.79
N ILE A 215 26.48 1.39 1.07
CA ILE A 215 26.25 2.34 2.14
C ILE A 215 25.78 1.61 3.39
N SER A 216 26.33 1.98 4.55
CA SER A 216 25.94 1.49 5.86
C SER A 216 25.80 2.66 6.82
N ILE A 217 24.67 2.75 7.50
CA ILE A 217 24.40 3.74 8.56
C ILE A 217 24.07 2.98 9.85
N ASP A 218 24.90 3.13 10.87
CA ASP A 218 24.71 2.53 12.20
C ASP A 218 24.77 3.66 13.25
N THR A 219 23.68 3.87 13.96
CA THR A 219 23.58 4.91 14.97
C THR A 219 23.03 4.33 16.28
N ARG A 220 23.65 4.72 17.41
CA ARG A 220 23.28 4.22 18.74
C ARG A 220 23.35 5.31 19.78
N ASN A 221 22.29 5.45 20.57
CA ASN A 221 22.19 6.42 21.67
C ASN A 221 22.51 7.85 21.24
N ILE A 222 22.04 8.27 20.05
CA ILE A 222 22.10 9.66 19.57
C ILE A 222 20.73 10.33 19.69
N TYR A 223 20.70 11.66 19.71
CA TYR A 223 19.45 12.42 19.81
C TYR A 223 18.58 12.21 18.57
N SER A 224 19.11 12.46 17.38
CA SER A 224 18.32 12.37 16.14
C SER A 224 19.07 11.68 15.02
N LEU A 225 18.36 10.76 14.35
CA LEU A 225 18.72 10.21 13.06
C LEU A 225 17.69 10.67 12.04
N SER A 226 18.12 11.49 11.07
CA SER A 226 17.28 11.98 9.99
C SER A 226 17.87 11.56 8.63
N ILE A 227 17.10 10.83 7.83
CA ILE A 227 17.47 10.38 6.48
C ILE A 227 16.31 10.73 5.57
N ILE A 228 16.43 11.85 4.83
CA ILE A 228 15.30 12.43 4.12
C ILE A 228 15.67 12.76 2.67
N ASN A 229 14.76 12.51 1.72
CA ASN A 229 14.90 12.90 0.31
C ASN A 229 16.13 12.33 -0.42
N ASN A 230 16.71 11.22 0.01
CA ASN A 230 17.92 10.68 -0.61
C ASN A 230 17.61 9.65 -1.69
N GLN A 231 18.57 9.47 -2.62
CA GLN A 231 18.56 8.43 -3.65
C GLN A 231 19.66 7.41 -3.39
N PHE A 232 19.28 6.17 -3.08
CA PHE A 232 20.20 5.06 -2.84
C PHE A 232 20.21 4.13 -4.05
N ASN A 233 21.03 4.47 -5.05
CA ASN A 233 21.21 3.70 -6.29
C ASN A 233 22.29 2.62 -6.10
N THR A 234 22.15 1.83 -5.06
CA THR A 234 23.18 0.85 -4.67
C THR A 234 22.86 -0.53 -5.24
N ILE A 235 23.90 -1.28 -5.63
CA ILE A 235 23.76 -2.67 -6.04
C ILE A 235 23.40 -3.55 -4.84
N ASN A 236 23.97 -3.23 -3.67
CA ASN A 236 23.77 -3.94 -2.43
C ASN A 236 22.67 -3.30 -1.58
N ARG A 237 22.18 -4.04 -0.57
CA ARG A 237 21.26 -3.48 0.43
C ARG A 237 21.90 -2.27 1.11
N THR A 238 21.07 -1.28 1.41
CA THR A 238 21.43 -0.19 2.31
C THR A 238 21.05 -0.59 3.73
N PRO A 239 21.99 -1.06 4.57
CA PRO A 239 21.71 -1.34 5.96
C PRO A 239 21.63 -0.04 6.75
N ILE A 240 20.51 0.15 7.44
CA ILE A 240 20.27 1.26 8.37
C ILE A 240 19.94 0.63 9.72
N TRP A 241 20.85 0.80 10.67
CA TRP A 241 20.70 0.34 12.04
C TRP A 241 20.53 1.53 12.96
N SER A 242 19.42 1.55 13.65
CA SER A 242 19.08 2.55 14.66
C SER A 242 18.82 1.84 15.98
N ASN A 243 19.58 2.16 16.98
CA ASN A 243 19.45 1.57 18.29
C ASN A 243 19.34 2.65 19.36
N ASN A 244 18.19 2.69 20.06
CA ASN A 244 17.96 3.57 21.19
C ASN A 244 18.23 5.07 20.89
N ASN A 245 17.88 5.53 19.69
CA ASN A 245 17.90 6.94 19.33
C ASN A 245 16.58 7.59 19.73
N GLU A 246 16.62 8.87 20.16
CA GLU A 246 15.41 9.55 20.63
C GLU A 246 14.44 9.88 19.49
N LEU A 247 14.97 10.42 18.39
CA LEU A 247 14.20 10.73 17.19
C LEU A 247 14.76 9.94 16.00
N VAL A 248 13.90 9.27 15.27
CA VAL A 248 14.26 8.54 14.04
C VAL A 248 13.31 8.93 12.93
N THR A 249 13.85 9.51 11.85
CA THR A 249 13.08 9.92 10.68
C THR A 249 13.73 9.40 9.41
N ILE A 250 13.01 8.56 8.66
CA ILE A 250 13.46 8.00 7.37
C ILE A 250 12.33 8.22 6.38
N GLU A 251 12.37 9.35 5.66
CA GLU A 251 11.23 9.81 4.84
C GLU A 251 11.64 10.22 3.43
N ASN A 252 10.73 10.00 2.47
CA ASN A 252 10.87 10.46 1.08
C ASN A 252 12.12 9.95 0.36
N ASN A 253 12.68 8.82 0.75
CA ASN A 253 13.87 8.27 0.11
C ASN A 253 13.52 7.28 -0.99
N GLN A 254 14.43 7.16 -1.97
CA GLN A 254 14.36 6.15 -3.01
C GLN A 254 15.46 5.10 -2.77
N PHE A 255 15.06 3.87 -2.47
CA PHE A 255 15.98 2.77 -2.23
C PHE A 255 15.92 1.74 -3.36
N THR A 256 17.06 1.25 -3.80
CA THR A 256 17.08 0.04 -4.64
C THR A 256 16.69 -1.18 -3.78
N ALA A 257 17.42 -1.40 -2.68
CA ALA A 257 17.09 -2.38 -1.65
C ALA A 257 17.53 -1.86 -0.29
N ALA A 258 16.79 -2.16 0.77
CA ALA A 258 17.08 -1.67 2.11
C ALA A 258 17.04 -2.77 3.17
N SER A 259 17.73 -2.55 4.27
CA SER A 259 17.64 -3.37 5.48
C SER A 259 17.55 -2.44 6.68
N PHE A 260 16.41 -2.44 7.34
CA PHE A 260 16.20 -1.65 8.55
C PHE A 260 16.27 -2.54 9.77
N SER A 261 17.04 -2.11 10.76
CA SER A 261 17.03 -2.65 12.11
C SER A 261 16.84 -1.50 13.07
N VAL A 262 15.68 -1.42 13.67
CA VAL A 262 15.30 -0.31 14.56
C VAL A 262 14.91 -0.91 15.91
N ASN A 263 15.77 -0.71 16.87
CA ASN A 263 15.51 -1.00 18.28
C ASN A 263 15.17 0.32 18.98
N THR A 264 13.96 0.42 19.49
CA THR A 264 13.47 1.68 20.05
C THR A 264 13.64 1.78 21.55
N GLU A 265 14.04 0.73 22.24
CA GLU A 265 14.13 0.69 23.70
C GLU A 265 13.29 1.80 24.42
N ASN A 266 13.59 2.16 25.66
CA ASN A 266 12.70 3.06 26.43
C ASN A 266 12.81 4.55 26.08
N ASN A 267 13.82 4.94 25.32
CA ASN A 267 14.16 6.35 25.09
C ASN A 267 13.60 6.95 23.80
N THR A 268 13.20 6.11 22.84
CA THR A 268 12.71 6.62 21.55
C THR A 268 11.35 7.30 21.72
N GLN A 269 11.31 8.60 21.44
CA GLN A 269 10.10 9.41 21.53
C GLN A 269 9.30 9.41 20.23
N ARG A 270 10.00 9.40 19.08
CA ARG A 270 9.38 9.46 17.78
C ARG A 270 10.14 8.58 16.80
N PHE A 271 9.38 7.76 16.06
CA PHE A 271 9.90 6.92 15.02
C PHE A 271 9.03 7.07 13.75
N SER A 272 9.65 7.45 12.64
CA SER A 272 8.96 7.67 11.38
C SER A 272 9.70 6.97 10.24
N ILE A 273 9.00 6.07 9.53
CA ILE A 273 9.40 5.54 8.22
C ILE A 273 8.21 5.73 7.29
N PHE A 274 8.29 6.75 6.44
CA PHE A 274 7.14 7.19 5.67
C PHE A 274 7.54 7.65 4.27
N ASN A 275 6.65 7.38 3.30
CA ASN A 275 6.78 7.84 1.91
C ASN A 275 8.10 7.47 1.22
N ASN A 276 8.68 6.31 1.57
CA ASN A 276 9.86 5.80 0.90
C ASN A 276 9.48 4.92 -0.29
N THR A 277 10.31 4.90 -1.33
CA THR A 277 10.11 4.05 -2.51
C THR A 277 11.19 2.98 -2.58
N PHE A 278 10.79 1.72 -2.74
CA PHE A 278 11.69 0.58 -2.83
C PHE A 278 11.59 -0.09 -4.20
N LYS A 279 12.71 -0.15 -4.95
CA LYS A 279 12.75 -0.85 -6.25
C LYS A 279 12.77 -2.37 -6.08
N GLN A 280 13.49 -2.88 -5.09
CA GLN A 280 13.61 -4.32 -4.85
C GLN A 280 12.90 -4.71 -3.54
N TYR A 281 13.62 -5.11 -2.52
CA TYR A 281 13.06 -5.65 -1.28
C TYR A 281 13.54 -4.88 -0.05
N VAL A 282 12.78 -5.04 1.03
CA VAL A 282 13.09 -4.46 2.33
C VAL A 282 13.18 -5.56 3.36
N LYS A 283 14.35 -5.72 3.97
CA LYS A 283 14.55 -6.63 5.09
C LYS A 283 14.34 -5.87 6.39
N LEU A 284 13.34 -6.28 7.16
CA LEU A 284 13.12 -5.75 8.50
C LEU A 284 13.81 -6.66 9.50
N GLY A 285 14.83 -6.11 10.19
CA GLY A 285 15.58 -6.76 11.25
C GLY A 285 14.83 -6.76 12.58
N PHE A 286 15.52 -6.51 13.69
CA PHE A 286 14.88 -6.17 14.95
C PHE A 286 14.13 -4.86 14.76
N PHE A 287 12.81 -4.97 14.67
CA PHE A 287 11.99 -3.85 14.30
C PHE A 287 10.89 -3.65 15.34
N ASP A 288 11.17 -2.77 16.29
CA ASP A 288 10.22 -2.40 17.32
C ASP A 288 9.32 -1.28 16.81
N ILE A 289 8.01 -1.48 16.96
CA ILE A 289 7.00 -0.50 16.60
C ILE A 289 6.45 0.09 17.89
N ILE A 290 6.70 1.37 18.10
CA ILE A 290 6.18 2.11 19.25
C ILE A 290 4.86 2.83 18.91
N LYS A 291 4.07 3.19 19.94
CA LYS A 291 2.77 3.85 19.74
C LYS A 291 2.84 5.14 18.93
N LYS A 292 3.96 5.88 19.00
CA LYS A 292 4.17 7.14 18.25
C LYS A 292 4.83 6.94 16.89
N SER A 293 4.90 5.71 16.39
CA SER A 293 5.47 5.44 15.06
C SER A 293 4.54 5.95 13.97
N LYS A 294 5.14 6.55 12.94
CA LYS A 294 4.47 6.92 11.69
C LYS A 294 5.03 6.02 10.60
N ILE A 295 4.25 5.04 10.20
CA ILE A 295 4.65 4.05 9.20
C ILE A 295 3.47 3.86 8.25
N ASP A 296 3.72 3.93 6.94
CA ASP A 296 2.75 3.60 5.91
C ASP A 296 3.08 2.23 5.32
N TRP A 297 2.10 1.30 5.35
CA TRP A 297 2.29 -0.04 4.80
C TRP A 297 2.43 -0.03 3.29
N GLN A 298 1.78 0.88 2.60
CA GLN A 298 1.79 0.96 1.13
C GLN A 298 3.20 1.21 0.57
N GLN A 299 4.05 1.93 1.30
CA GLN A 299 5.44 2.19 0.85
C GLN A 299 6.24 0.93 0.57
N TRP A 300 5.92 -0.18 1.27
CA TRP A 300 6.65 -1.45 1.11
C TRP A 300 6.31 -2.20 -0.17
N ASN A 301 5.14 -1.95 -0.76
CA ASN A 301 4.66 -2.57 -2.00
C ASN A 301 4.90 -4.11 -2.02
N HIS A 302 4.47 -4.81 -0.97
CA HIS A 302 4.60 -6.27 -0.79
C HIS A 302 6.04 -6.82 -0.81
N LYS A 303 7.05 -5.96 -0.65
CA LYS A 303 8.46 -6.33 -0.74
C LYS A 303 9.13 -6.57 0.62
N VAL A 304 8.36 -6.62 1.69
CA VAL A 304 8.87 -6.82 3.06
C VAL A 304 9.28 -8.25 3.32
N ILE A 305 10.44 -8.41 3.96
CA ILE A 305 10.99 -9.69 4.40
C ILE A 305 11.35 -9.60 5.88
N ALA A 306 10.98 -10.61 6.65
CA ALA A 306 11.38 -10.69 8.06
C ALA A 306 12.87 -11.03 8.22
N SER A 307 13.45 -10.55 9.30
CA SER A 307 14.88 -10.75 9.61
C SER A 307 15.28 -12.19 9.89
N GLY A 308 14.40 -12.94 10.58
CA GLY A 308 14.64 -14.34 10.95
C GLY A 308 14.47 -15.33 9.79
N GLY A 309 13.97 -14.83 8.65
CA GLY A 309 13.94 -15.62 7.42
C GLY A 309 15.37 -16.05 7.07
N GLN A 310 15.58 -17.37 6.91
CA GLN A 310 16.85 -17.86 6.42
C GLN A 310 17.21 -17.05 5.18
N THR A 311 18.45 -16.56 5.16
CA THR A 311 18.96 -15.94 3.95
C THR A 311 18.79 -16.93 2.81
N PRO A 312 18.51 -16.48 1.60
CA PRO A 312 18.30 -17.33 0.41
C PRO A 312 19.34 -18.44 0.18
N TYR A 313 20.44 -18.37 0.89
CA TYR A 313 21.59 -19.28 0.80
C TYR A 313 21.37 -20.71 1.25
N TYR A 314 20.42 -20.94 2.16
CA TYR A 314 20.24 -22.25 2.81
C TYR A 314 19.03 -23.03 2.28
N THR A 315 18.24 -22.45 1.39
CA THR A 315 17.21 -23.20 0.69
C THR A 315 17.84 -24.09 -0.38
N LYS A 316 17.34 -25.32 -0.49
CA LYS A 316 17.77 -26.26 -1.55
C LYS A 316 17.74 -25.53 -2.89
N ILE A 317 18.92 -25.41 -3.51
CA ILE A 317 19.05 -24.85 -4.85
C ILE A 317 18.29 -25.77 -5.80
N THR A 318 17.18 -25.28 -6.34
CA THR A 318 16.42 -26.02 -7.35
C THR A 318 17.20 -26.02 -8.69
N LYS A 319 16.87 -26.97 -9.60
CA LYS A 319 17.46 -26.98 -10.96
C LYS A 319 17.22 -25.67 -11.71
N GLU A 320 16.12 -24.98 -11.41
CA GLU A 320 15.74 -23.72 -12.01
C GLU A 320 16.59 -22.56 -11.49
N ASN A 321 16.85 -22.53 -10.18
CA ASN A 321 17.73 -21.56 -9.54
C ASN A 321 19.18 -21.70 -10.05
N LEU A 322 19.64 -22.92 -10.29
CA LEU A 322 20.94 -23.17 -10.91
C LEU A 322 21.03 -22.57 -12.33
N LYS A 323 20.01 -22.75 -13.16
CA LYS A 323 19.98 -22.16 -14.51
C LYS A 323 20.01 -20.62 -14.46
N ILE A 324 19.29 -20.01 -13.50
CA ILE A 324 19.30 -18.56 -13.32
C ILE A 324 20.67 -18.08 -12.86
N ARG A 325 21.27 -18.75 -11.89
CA ARG A 325 22.65 -18.48 -11.45
C ARG A 325 23.64 -18.55 -12.63
N ASP A 326 23.59 -19.62 -13.40
CA ASP A 326 24.48 -19.82 -14.53
C ASP A 326 24.27 -18.75 -15.63
N SER A 327 23.03 -18.28 -15.79
CA SER A 327 22.73 -17.16 -16.68
C SER A 327 23.32 -15.84 -16.17
N LEU A 328 23.33 -15.61 -14.86
CA LEU A 328 23.91 -14.41 -14.24
C LEU A 328 25.45 -14.42 -14.32
N PHE A 329 26.07 -15.57 -14.10
CA PHE A 329 27.51 -15.74 -14.30
C PHE A 329 27.94 -15.45 -15.75
N LYS A 330 27.18 -15.90 -16.74
CA LYS A 330 27.42 -15.57 -18.15
C LYS A 330 27.28 -14.08 -18.47
N GLN A 331 26.58 -13.31 -17.64
CA GLN A 331 26.42 -11.86 -17.75
C GLN A 331 27.49 -11.08 -16.98
N GLY A 332 28.52 -11.76 -16.47
CA GLY A 332 29.62 -11.14 -15.72
C GLY A 332 29.27 -10.81 -14.27
N ILE A 333 28.12 -11.31 -13.76
CA ILE A 333 27.73 -11.20 -12.35
C ILE A 333 28.28 -12.43 -11.63
N ASP A 334 29.58 -12.41 -11.38
CA ASP A 334 30.37 -13.57 -10.91
C ASP A 334 30.59 -13.56 -9.39
N SER A 335 30.40 -12.43 -8.71
CA SER A 335 30.54 -12.36 -7.26
C SER A 335 29.30 -12.86 -6.54
N TYR A 336 29.53 -13.70 -5.54
CA TYR A 336 28.49 -14.22 -4.67
C TYR A 336 27.63 -13.12 -4.03
N GLU A 337 28.18 -11.96 -3.72
CA GLU A 337 27.47 -10.81 -3.20
C GLU A 337 26.56 -10.14 -4.25
N ASN A 338 26.95 -10.15 -5.51
CA ASN A 338 26.20 -9.50 -6.59
C ASN A 338 25.00 -10.32 -7.07
N TRP A 339 25.13 -11.64 -7.20
CA TRP A 339 24.01 -12.45 -7.69
C TRP A 339 22.93 -12.68 -6.65
N GLN A 340 23.26 -12.68 -5.33
CA GLN A 340 22.26 -12.80 -4.27
C GLN A 340 21.27 -11.64 -4.25
N TYR A 341 21.64 -10.49 -4.79
CA TYR A 341 20.83 -9.29 -4.84
C TYR A 341 20.19 -9.05 -6.20
N SER A 342 20.37 -9.95 -7.16
CA SER A 342 19.70 -9.81 -8.43
C SER A 342 18.18 -9.93 -8.25
N GLU A 343 17.40 -9.08 -8.91
CA GLU A 343 15.94 -9.04 -8.77
C GLU A 343 15.29 -10.40 -9.08
N LYS A 344 15.82 -11.14 -10.06
CA LYS A 344 15.29 -12.46 -10.45
C LYS A 344 15.52 -13.51 -9.37
N LEU A 345 16.71 -13.55 -8.77
CA LEU A 345 17.04 -14.47 -7.68
C LEU A 345 16.28 -14.13 -6.42
N ILE A 346 16.17 -12.86 -6.08
CA ILE A 346 15.41 -12.40 -4.92
C ILE A 346 13.95 -12.82 -5.03
N LYS A 347 13.30 -12.66 -6.18
CA LYS A 347 11.91 -13.10 -6.38
C LYS A 347 11.75 -14.60 -6.16
N LEU A 348 12.67 -15.40 -6.67
CA LEU A 348 12.66 -16.86 -6.50
C LEU A 348 12.84 -17.25 -5.03
N TYR A 349 13.83 -16.67 -4.36
CA TYR A 349 14.15 -17.00 -2.98
C TYR A 349 13.10 -16.49 -1.98
N ILE A 350 12.56 -15.30 -2.19
CA ILE A 350 11.50 -14.77 -1.33
C ILE A 350 10.25 -15.65 -1.45
N ASN A 351 9.88 -16.06 -2.66
CA ASN A 351 8.73 -16.92 -2.87
C ASN A 351 8.94 -18.33 -2.31
N GLU A 352 10.15 -18.85 -2.36
CA GLU A 352 10.44 -20.21 -1.89
C GLU A 352 10.72 -20.25 -0.38
N SER A 353 11.61 -19.41 0.17
CA SER A 353 12.00 -19.49 1.58
C SER A 353 10.86 -19.12 2.53
N GLN A 354 10.10 -18.07 2.22
CA GLN A 354 8.96 -17.63 3.04
C GLN A 354 7.81 -18.63 3.07
N ILE A 355 7.70 -19.47 2.04
CA ILE A 355 6.62 -20.43 1.86
C ILE A 355 7.06 -21.83 2.26
N ILE A 356 8.29 -22.23 1.94
CA ILE A 356 8.80 -23.61 2.10
C ILE A 356 9.22 -23.89 3.53
N ASP A 357 10.05 -23.03 4.12
CA ASP A 357 10.53 -23.22 5.47
C ASP A 357 9.49 -22.82 6.52
N LYS A 358 9.23 -23.69 7.47
CA LYS A 358 8.21 -23.46 8.52
C LYS A 358 8.58 -22.28 9.43
N ASN A 359 9.86 -22.15 9.77
CA ASN A 359 10.32 -21.10 10.69
C ASN A 359 10.31 -19.74 10.00
N SER A 360 10.81 -19.66 8.75
CA SER A 360 10.74 -18.44 7.95
C SER A 360 9.31 -17.99 7.73
N TYR A 361 8.39 -18.92 7.43
CA TYR A 361 6.96 -18.62 7.32
C TYR A 361 6.38 -18.05 8.62
N ALA A 362 6.73 -18.66 9.76
CA ALA A 362 6.25 -18.20 11.06
C ALA A 362 6.74 -16.78 11.39
N GLU A 363 8.01 -16.46 11.11
CA GLU A 363 8.58 -15.12 11.30
C GLU A 363 7.93 -14.08 10.38
N GLU A 364 7.66 -14.43 9.12
CA GLU A 364 6.95 -13.54 8.18
C GLU A 364 5.52 -13.23 8.63
N ILE A 365 4.79 -14.24 9.10
CA ILE A 365 3.44 -14.07 9.63
C ILE A 365 3.47 -13.24 10.91
N LYS A 366 4.40 -13.52 11.83
CA LYS A 366 4.55 -12.78 13.09
C LYS A 366 4.83 -11.30 12.84
N LEU A 367 5.74 -10.99 11.90
CA LEU A 367 6.05 -9.61 11.53
C LEU A 367 4.80 -8.86 11.06
N ARG A 368 4.05 -9.47 10.12
CA ARG A 368 2.83 -8.85 9.59
C ARG A 368 1.74 -8.69 10.66
N TYR A 369 1.57 -9.66 11.54
CA TYR A 369 0.62 -9.51 12.66
C TYR A 369 1.00 -8.40 13.63
N ASN A 370 2.31 -8.14 13.85
CA ASN A 370 2.74 -7.01 14.65
C ASN A 370 2.32 -5.68 14.01
N PHE A 371 2.48 -5.52 12.70
CA PHE A 371 1.99 -4.35 11.97
C PHE A 371 0.45 -4.26 11.96
N TYR A 372 -0.23 -5.37 11.74
CA TYR A 372 -1.70 -5.42 11.80
C TYR A 372 -2.22 -4.92 13.14
N ASN A 373 -1.69 -5.44 14.24
CA ASN A 373 -2.08 -5.04 15.58
C ASN A 373 -1.72 -3.57 15.87
N PHE A 374 -0.57 -3.11 15.39
CA PHE A 374 -0.17 -1.70 15.53
C PHE A 374 -1.17 -0.77 14.86
N TYR A 375 -1.52 -1.01 13.60
CA TYR A 375 -2.49 -0.17 12.88
C TYR A 375 -3.90 -0.26 13.49
N LYS A 376 -4.33 -1.46 13.85
CA LYS A 376 -5.63 -1.67 14.51
C LYS A 376 -5.73 -0.93 15.84
N ASN A 377 -4.70 -0.98 16.66
CA ASN A 377 -4.66 -0.30 17.97
C ASN A 377 -4.58 1.23 17.83
N ASN A 378 -4.14 1.74 16.68
CA ASN A 378 -4.10 3.16 16.36
C ASN A 378 -5.31 3.62 15.52
N TYR A 379 -6.31 2.74 15.32
CA TYR A 379 -7.51 2.99 14.49
C TYR A 379 -7.20 3.33 13.02
N ASP A 380 -6.03 2.95 12.53
CA ASP A 380 -5.65 3.04 11.12
C ASP A 380 -6.13 1.78 10.37
N LEU A 381 -7.45 1.77 10.08
CA LEU A 381 -8.09 0.61 9.46
C LEU A 381 -7.63 0.39 8.01
N GLU A 382 -7.22 1.43 7.31
CA GLU A 382 -6.75 1.31 5.93
C GLU A 382 -5.46 0.48 5.87
N ASN A 383 -4.42 0.88 6.61
CA ASN A 383 -3.18 0.13 6.67
C ASN A 383 -3.36 -1.25 7.33
N ALA A 384 -4.22 -1.37 8.36
CA ALA A 384 -4.54 -2.67 8.96
C ALA A 384 -5.11 -3.64 7.92
N ASN A 385 -6.02 -3.16 7.08
CA ASN A 385 -6.62 -3.95 6.01
C ASN A 385 -5.60 -4.39 4.96
N LEU A 386 -4.67 -3.53 4.56
CA LEU A 386 -3.61 -3.87 3.62
C LEU A 386 -2.68 -4.96 4.18
N VAL A 387 -2.27 -4.83 5.44
CA VAL A 387 -1.46 -5.85 6.11
C VAL A 387 -2.19 -7.19 6.20
N TYR A 388 -3.48 -7.17 6.53
CA TYR A 388 -4.30 -8.38 6.61
C TYR A 388 -4.40 -9.10 5.26
N GLU A 389 -4.49 -8.34 4.17
CA GLU A 389 -4.45 -8.91 2.82
C GLU A 389 -3.13 -9.62 2.54
N ASP A 390 -1.99 -8.99 2.88
CA ASP A 390 -0.68 -9.60 2.75
C ASP A 390 -0.55 -10.89 3.57
N ILE A 391 -1.11 -10.92 4.78
CA ILE A 391 -1.15 -12.14 5.62
C ILE A 391 -1.92 -13.24 4.90
N LYS A 392 -3.12 -12.93 4.38
CA LYS A 392 -3.98 -13.93 3.71
C LYS A 392 -3.40 -14.41 2.39
N ASP A 393 -2.73 -13.55 1.67
CA ASP A 393 -2.02 -13.92 0.44
C ASP A 393 -0.85 -14.87 0.73
N LEU A 394 -0.10 -14.60 1.78
CA LEU A 394 1.00 -15.47 2.22
C LEU A 394 0.47 -16.84 2.70
N GLU A 395 -0.63 -16.86 3.47
CA GLU A 395 -1.32 -18.10 3.87
C GLU A 395 -1.79 -18.90 2.65
N THR A 396 -2.37 -18.23 1.66
CA THR A 396 -2.89 -18.87 0.44
C THR A 396 -1.76 -19.54 -0.34
N LYS A 397 -0.63 -18.84 -0.54
CA LYS A 397 0.57 -19.40 -1.17
C LYS A 397 1.15 -20.57 -0.38
N ARG A 398 1.11 -20.51 0.96
CA ARG A 398 1.55 -21.62 1.81
C ARG A 398 0.66 -22.84 1.65
N PHE A 399 -0.67 -22.68 1.56
CA PHE A 399 -1.58 -23.80 1.33
C PHE A 399 -1.42 -24.42 -0.06
N GLU A 400 -1.15 -23.61 -1.09
CA GLU A 400 -0.80 -24.08 -2.44
C GLU A 400 0.44 -24.98 -2.38
N TYR A 401 1.55 -24.49 -1.81
CA TYR A 401 2.77 -25.26 -1.63
C TYR A 401 2.55 -26.57 -0.85
N LEU A 402 1.78 -26.52 0.25
CA LEU A 402 1.50 -27.71 1.04
C LEU A 402 0.65 -28.72 0.27
N TYR A 403 -0.26 -28.27 -0.58
CA TYR A 403 -1.03 -29.13 -1.48
C TYR A 403 -0.13 -29.78 -2.53
N ASP A 404 0.73 -29.01 -3.18
CA ASP A 404 1.65 -29.53 -4.19
C ASP A 404 2.63 -30.57 -3.61
N LYS A 405 3.08 -30.36 -2.38
CA LYS A 405 3.98 -31.29 -1.69
C LYS A 405 3.29 -32.56 -1.23
N ASN A 406 2.08 -32.47 -0.72
CA ASN A 406 1.30 -33.59 -0.20
C ASN A 406 -0.19 -33.34 -0.46
N PRO A 407 -0.71 -33.78 -1.63
CA PRO A 407 -2.11 -33.56 -1.98
C PRO A 407 -3.06 -34.17 -0.95
N SER A 408 -3.92 -33.32 -0.38
CA SER A 408 -5.01 -33.75 0.50
C SER A 408 -6.23 -32.88 0.28
N PHE A 409 -7.43 -33.41 0.49
CA PHE A 409 -8.66 -32.63 0.39
C PHE A 409 -8.66 -31.41 1.32
N LYS A 410 -8.10 -31.53 2.51
CA LYS A 410 -8.01 -30.47 3.49
C LYS A 410 -7.16 -29.30 3.00
N THR A 411 -5.98 -29.56 2.41
CA THR A 411 -5.10 -28.52 1.88
C THR A 411 -5.67 -27.90 0.61
N PHE A 412 -6.25 -28.72 -0.26
CA PHE A 412 -6.96 -28.26 -1.45
C PHE A 412 -8.11 -27.31 -1.12
N PHE A 413 -8.97 -27.72 -0.17
CA PHE A 413 -10.11 -26.91 0.24
C PHE A 413 -9.66 -25.56 0.84
N LYS A 414 -8.66 -25.57 1.74
CA LYS A 414 -8.12 -24.32 2.32
C LYS A 414 -7.54 -23.38 1.28
N TRP A 415 -6.81 -23.93 0.33
CA TRP A 415 -6.24 -23.15 -0.77
C TRP A 415 -7.33 -22.52 -1.63
N ARG A 416 -8.28 -23.33 -2.10
CA ARG A 416 -9.35 -22.88 -3.00
C ARG A 416 -10.34 -21.92 -2.32
N ILE A 417 -10.68 -22.16 -1.06
CA ILE A 417 -11.57 -21.23 -0.35
C ILE A 417 -10.90 -19.87 -0.14
N ASN A 418 -9.61 -19.82 0.17
CA ASN A 418 -8.90 -18.55 0.29
C ASN A 418 -8.84 -17.79 -1.05
N GLN A 419 -8.59 -18.51 -2.17
CA GLN A 419 -8.64 -17.88 -3.50
C GLN A 419 -10.04 -17.33 -3.81
N PHE A 420 -11.08 -18.09 -3.50
CA PHE A 420 -12.47 -17.64 -3.66
C PHE A 420 -12.74 -16.40 -2.80
N LEU A 421 -12.39 -16.39 -1.52
CA LEU A 421 -12.59 -15.26 -0.61
C LEU A 421 -11.84 -14.01 -1.08
N LYS A 422 -10.65 -14.17 -1.66
CA LYS A 422 -9.92 -13.04 -2.27
C LYS A 422 -10.72 -12.38 -3.39
N VAL A 423 -11.22 -13.18 -4.34
CA VAL A 423 -11.97 -12.67 -5.50
C VAL A 423 -13.32 -12.12 -5.08
N PHE A 424 -14.02 -12.84 -4.19
CA PHE A 424 -15.39 -12.56 -3.81
C PHE A 424 -15.57 -11.33 -2.94
N SER A 425 -14.70 -11.14 -1.93
CA SER A 425 -14.86 -10.09 -0.93
C SER A 425 -13.54 -9.49 -0.43
N ASN A 426 -12.44 -9.74 -1.14
CA ASN A 426 -11.10 -9.40 -0.68
C ASN A 426 -10.87 -9.81 0.79
N TYR A 427 -11.11 -11.09 1.08
CA TYR A 427 -11.04 -11.67 2.42
C TYR A 427 -11.99 -11.02 3.46
N GLY A 428 -13.13 -10.50 3.00
CA GLY A 428 -14.14 -9.87 3.85
C GLY A 428 -13.98 -8.37 4.06
N LYS A 429 -13.01 -7.73 3.43
CA LYS A 429 -12.77 -6.28 3.55
C LYS A 429 -13.64 -5.44 2.64
N GLU A 430 -14.06 -5.99 1.51
CA GLU A 430 -14.80 -5.30 0.46
C GLU A 430 -16.12 -6.05 0.20
N PRO A 431 -17.13 -5.92 1.09
CA PRO A 431 -18.41 -6.62 0.92
C PRO A 431 -19.16 -6.18 -0.33
N GLU A 432 -18.90 -4.98 -0.85
CA GLU A 432 -19.47 -4.49 -2.10
C GLU A 432 -19.08 -5.38 -3.30
N ARG A 433 -17.89 -5.97 -3.33
CA ARG A 433 -17.50 -6.94 -4.35
C ARG A 433 -18.40 -8.17 -4.34
N ALA A 434 -18.78 -8.63 -3.15
CA ALA A 434 -19.68 -9.76 -2.98
C ALA A 434 -21.07 -9.47 -3.61
N VAL A 435 -21.58 -8.24 -3.44
CA VAL A 435 -22.85 -7.81 -4.06
C VAL A 435 -22.72 -7.80 -5.57
N ILE A 436 -21.65 -7.20 -6.13
CA ILE A 436 -21.41 -7.14 -7.57
C ILE A 436 -21.29 -8.55 -8.15
N PHE A 437 -20.52 -9.42 -7.50
CA PHE A 437 -20.37 -10.81 -7.96
C PHE A 437 -21.70 -11.58 -7.91
N SER A 438 -22.51 -11.36 -6.87
CA SER A 438 -23.85 -11.94 -6.76
C SER A 438 -24.76 -11.48 -7.90
N MET A 439 -24.70 -10.21 -8.31
CA MET A 439 -25.43 -9.69 -9.46
C MET A 439 -25.01 -10.40 -10.77
N TYR A 440 -23.71 -10.61 -10.98
CA TYR A 440 -23.26 -11.36 -12.16
C TYR A 440 -23.78 -12.81 -12.17
N VAL A 441 -23.80 -13.49 -11.02
CA VAL A 441 -24.36 -14.83 -10.91
C VAL A 441 -25.85 -14.81 -11.22
N ILE A 442 -26.60 -13.88 -10.67
CA ILE A 442 -28.04 -13.73 -10.94
C ILE A 442 -28.29 -13.50 -12.44
N LEU A 443 -27.56 -12.57 -13.07
CA LEU A 443 -27.72 -12.28 -14.49
C LEU A 443 -27.33 -13.48 -15.39
N LEU A 444 -26.27 -14.21 -15.04
CA LEU A 444 -25.86 -15.41 -15.75
C LEU A 444 -26.97 -16.47 -15.73
N PHE A 445 -27.53 -16.75 -14.57
CA PHE A 445 -28.62 -17.73 -14.46
C PHE A 445 -29.92 -17.21 -15.07
N ALA A 446 -30.23 -15.92 -14.97
CA ALA A 446 -31.35 -15.32 -15.67
C ALA A 446 -31.23 -15.51 -17.20
N PHE A 447 -30.04 -15.33 -17.76
CA PHE A 447 -29.77 -15.59 -19.18
C PHE A 447 -29.99 -17.08 -19.54
N ILE A 448 -29.51 -17.98 -18.67
CA ILE A 448 -29.73 -19.42 -18.88
C ILE A 448 -31.24 -19.73 -18.84
N TYR A 449 -31.97 -19.25 -17.83
CA TYR A 449 -33.43 -19.48 -17.72
C TYR A 449 -34.23 -18.88 -18.88
N LEU A 450 -33.76 -17.81 -19.49
CA LEU A 450 -34.38 -17.22 -20.67
C LEU A 450 -34.51 -18.24 -21.84
N LEU A 451 -33.58 -19.19 -21.92
CA LEU A 451 -33.54 -20.19 -22.97
C LEU A 451 -34.49 -21.37 -22.71
N PHE A 452 -34.99 -21.53 -21.49
CA PHE A 452 -35.87 -22.66 -21.13
C PHE A 452 -37.29 -22.19 -20.82
N PRO A 453 -38.31 -22.96 -21.21
CA PRO A 453 -39.67 -22.68 -20.83
C PRO A 453 -39.93 -22.98 -19.35
N ASN A 454 -40.75 -22.15 -18.70
CA ASN A 454 -41.20 -22.35 -17.33
C ASN A 454 -42.71 -22.19 -17.22
N SER A 455 -43.33 -22.52 -16.10
CA SER A 455 -44.77 -22.43 -15.92
C SER A 455 -45.32 -21.00 -15.78
N TRP A 456 -44.45 -20.02 -15.49
CA TRP A 456 -44.81 -18.60 -15.44
C TRP A 456 -44.81 -17.95 -16.83
N ASP A 457 -44.26 -18.66 -17.82
CA ASP A 457 -44.07 -18.13 -19.14
C ASP A 457 -44.48 -19.16 -20.21
N SER A 458 -45.35 -18.75 -21.10
CA SER A 458 -45.71 -19.61 -22.26
C SER A 458 -44.50 -19.82 -23.15
N HIS A 459 -44.45 -20.98 -23.79
CA HIS A 459 -43.38 -21.28 -24.74
C HIS A 459 -43.27 -20.16 -25.79
N GLY A 460 -42.08 -19.61 -26.02
CA GLY A 460 -41.86 -18.52 -26.98
C GLY A 460 -42.47 -18.72 -28.32
N ARG A 461 -42.49 -19.98 -28.81
CA ARG A 461 -43.22 -20.41 -30.03
C ARG A 461 -44.71 -20.08 -29.94
N LYS A 462 -45.37 -20.37 -28.81
CA LYS A 462 -46.81 -20.11 -28.61
C LYS A 462 -47.08 -18.59 -28.59
N ARG A 463 -46.28 -17.81 -27.92
CA ARG A 463 -46.41 -16.34 -27.89
C ARG A 463 -46.29 -15.74 -29.28
N ILE A 464 -45.29 -16.15 -30.07
CA ILE A 464 -45.13 -15.67 -31.45
C ILE A 464 -46.33 -16.05 -32.28
N MET A 465 -46.80 -17.29 -32.14
CA MET A 465 -48.01 -17.76 -32.85
C MET A 465 -49.26 -16.98 -32.44
N ASP A 466 -49.46 -16.71 -31.14
CA ASP A 466 -50.61 -15.95 -30.63
C ASP A 466 -50.56 -14.51 -31.17
N ARG A 467 -49.42 -13.86 -31.17
CA ARG A 467 -49.25 -12.50 -31.74
C ARG A 467 -49.47 -12.49 -33.26
N TYR A 468 -48.91 -13.47 -33.96
CA TYR A 468 -49.11 -13.61 -35.39
C TYR A 468 -50.58 -13.83 -35.74
N THR A 469 -51.26 -14.71 -35.02
CA THR A 469 -52.69 -14.99 -35.15
C THR A 469 -53.55 -13.76 -34.86
N PHE A 470 -53.20 -12.97 -33.84
CA PHE A 470 -53.87 -11.71 -33.51
C PHE A 470 -53.81 -10.71 -34.70
N PHE A 471 -52.59 -10.52 -35.26
CA PHE A 471 -52.42 -9.61 -36.39
C PHE A 471 -53.08 -10.12 -37.67
N LEU A 472 -53.11 -11.43 -37.90
CA LEU A 472 -53.87 -12.01 -39.03
C LEU A 472 -55.38 -11.78 -38.86
N LYS A 473 -55.93 -12.05 -37.69
CA LYS A 473 -57.34 -11.78 -37.38
C LYS A 473 -57.68 -10.29 -37.56
N TYR A 474 -56.77 -9.41 -37.20
CA TYR A 474 -56.95 -7.97 -37.42
C TYR A 474 -56.92 -7.57 -38.88
N MET A 475 -56.14 -8.21 -39.71
CA MET A 475 -56.06 -7.91 -41.15
C MET A 475 -57.26 -8.50 -41.92
N ASP A 476 -57.82 -9.59 -41.49
CA ASP A 476 -58.93 -10.31 -42.17
C ASP A 476 -60.32 -9.84 -41.73
N LYS A 477 -60.45 -9.17 -40.61
CA LYS A 477 -61.73 -8.66 -40.09
C LYS A 477 -61.91 -7.20 -40.42
N ASP A 478 -63.13 -6.85 -40.81
CA ASP A 478 -63.63 -5.46 -40.93
C ASP A 478 -63.96 -4.86 -39.53
N ALA A 479 -63.14 -5.15 -38.56
CA ALA A 479 -63.28 -4.76 -37.18
C ALA A 479 -62.04 -4.06 -36.67
N GLY A 480 -62.18 -3.12 -35.75
CA GLY A 480 -61.01 -2.44 -35.18
C GLY A 480 -60.12 -3.32 -34.34
N MET A 481 -58.86 -2.92 -34.16
CA MET A 481 -57.84 -3.65 -33.35
C MET A 481 -58.36 -3.90 -31.91
N HIS A 482 -59.10 -2.95 -31.36
CA HIS A 482 -59.70 -3.05 -30.01
C HIS A 482 -60.81 -4.12 -29.96
N GLU A 483 -61.55 -4.32 -31.05
CA GLU A 483 -62.62 -5.34 -31.11
C GLU A 483 -62.04 -6.74 -31.23
N VAL A 484 -60.99 -6.94 -32.02
CA VAL A 484 -60.24 -8.21 -32.08
C VAL A 484 -59.69 -8.53 -30.68
N TYR A 485 -59.11 -7.55 -29.97
CA TYR A 485 -58.61 -7.75 -28.62
C TYR A 485 -59.72 -8.09 -27.62
N ILE A 486 -60.88 -7.37 -27.67
CA ILE A 486 -62.04 -7.68 -26.82
C ILE A 486 -62.54 -9.10 -27.14
N ASN A 487 -62.64 -9.52 -28.40
CA ASN A 487 -63.08 -10.84 -28.75
C ASN A 487 -62.17 -11.96 -28.26
N GLU A 488 -60.83 -11.70 -28.21
CA GLU A 488 -59.88 -12.65 -27.62
C GLU A 488 -59.93 -12.70 -26.10
N GLN A 489 -60.29 -11.58 -25.47
CA GLN A 489 -60.45 -11.48 -24.01
C GLN A 489 -61.93 -11.63 -23.55
N LYS A 490 -62.80 -12.10 -24.43
CA LYS A 490 -64.25 -12.18 -24.19
C LYS A 490 -64.60 -13.00 -22.96
N GLU A 491 -63.95 -14.13 -22.77
CA GLU A 491 -64.14 -15.01 -21.61
C GLU A 491 -63.87 -14.22 -20.30
N ASN A 492 -62.73 -13.55 -20.22
CA ASN A 492 -62.32 -12.75 -19.04
C ASN A 492 -63.22 -11.53 -18.76
N LEU A 493 -63.89 -10.99 -19.76
CA LEU A 493 -64.76 -9.79 -19.64
C LEU A 493 -66.22 -10.15 -19.38
N LEU A 494 -66.68 -11.29 -19.87
CA LEU A 494 -68.07 -11.77 -19.64
C LEU A 494 -68.28 -12.29 -18.23
N GLU A 495 -67.28 -12.83 -17.60
CA GLU A 495 -67.34 -13.29 -16.21
C GLU A 495 -67.70 -12.16 -15.23
N PHE A 496 -67.59 -10.89 -15.62
CA PHE A 496 -67.95 -9.75 -14.77
C PHE A 496 -69.47 -9.73 -14.46
N ASP A 497 -70.31 -9.99 -15.44
CA ASP A 497 -71.77 -9.99 -15.27
C ASP A 497 -72.20 -11.25 -14.50
N GLU A 498 -71.61 -12.39 -14.78
CA GLU A 498 -71.81 -13.62 -14.02
C GLU A 498 -71.35 -13.48 -12.58
N PHE A 499 -70.20 -12.85 -12.37
CA PHE A 499 -69.69 -12.57 -11.02
C PHE A 499 -70.60 -11.62 -10.27
N LYS A 500 -71.12 -10.59 -10.92
CA LYS A 500 -72.08 -9.64 -10.33
C LYS A 500 -73.35 -10.36 -9.91
N ASP A 501 -73.87 -11.27 -10.75
CA ASP A 501 -75.08 -12.05 -10.46
C ASP A 501 -74.81 -13.02 -9.30
N PHE A 502 -73.63 -13.64 -9.30
CA PHE A 502 -73.20 -14.51 -8.18
C PHE A 502 -73.10 -13.71 -6.87
N VAL A 503 -72.48 -12.53 -6.85
CA VAL A 503 -72.34 -11.69 -5.67
C VAL A 503 -73.73 -11.26 -5.18
N ASN A 504 -74.61 -10.81 -6.06
CA ASN A 504 -75.96 -10.42 -5.71
C ASN A 504 -76.78 -11.58 -5.15
N SER A 505 -76.58 -12.82 -5.70
CA SER A 505 -77.29 -14.02 -5.20
C SER A 505 -76.85 -14.43 -3.78
N LYS A 506 -75.70 -14.01 -3.33
CA LYS A 506 -75.13 -14.31 -2.00
C LYS A 506 -75.27 -13.20 -0.98
N GLU A 507 -75.80 -12.01 -1.36
CA GLU A 507 -75.91 -10.82 -0.53
C GLU A 507 -76.62 -11.04 0.83
N LYS A 508 -77.60 -11.94 0.86
CA LYS A 508 -78.33 -12.26 2.11
C LYS A 508 -77.57 -13.32 2.97
N ARG A 509 -76.57 -13.95 2.52
CA ARG A 509 -75.87 -15.08 3.19
C ARG A 509 -74.47 -14.74 3.70
N VAL A 510 -73.92 -13.60 3.32
CA VAL A 510 -72.53 -13.16 3.68
C VAL A 510 -72.55 -11.74 4.24
N PRO A 511 -71.57 -11.35 5.02
CA PRO A 511 -71.46 -9.97 5.55
C PRO A 511 -71.44 -8.94 4.42
N LYS A 512 -72.24 -7.84 4.57
CA LYS A 512 -72.38 -6.79 3.55
C LYS A 512 -71.07 -6.17 3.08
N ILE A 513 -70.01 -6.18 3.91
CA ILE A 513 -68.67 -5.68 3.55
C ILE A 513 -68.05 -6.51 2.39
N PHE A 514 -68.26 -7.83 2.36
CA PHE A 514 -67.74 -8.68 1.29
C PHE A 514 -68.47 -8.42 -0.04
N THR A 515 -69.76 -8.28 -0.04
CA THR A 515 -70.53 -7.97 -1.25
C THR A 515 -70.26 -6.55 -1.75
N ALA A 516 -70.13 -5.56 -0.83
CA ALA A 516 -69.86 -4.18 -1.17
C ALA A 516 -68.46 -3.97 -1.74
N THR A 517 -67.47 -4.76 -1.31
CA THR A 517 -66.07 -4.65 -1.78
C THR A 517 -65.77 -5.53 -3.01
N ALA A 518 -66.53 -6.61 -3.22
CA ALA A 518 -66.25 -7.58 -4.29
C ALA A 518 -66.33 -6.96 -5.70
N LEU A 519 -67.39 -6.22 -6.00
CA LEU A 519 -67.57 -5.60 -7.33
C LEU A 519 -66.54 -4.50 -7.63
N PRO A 520 -66.21 -3.56 -6.70
CA PRO A 520 -65.14 -2.62 -6.92
C PRO A 520 -63.77 -3.27 -7.14
N LEU A 521 -63.41 -4.34 -6.39
CA LEU A 521 -62.19 -5.06 -6.53
C LEU A 521 -62.13 -5.79 -7.88
N TYR A 522 -63.21 -6.44 -8.29
CA TYR A 522 -63.25 -7.10 -9.61
C TYR A 522 -63.14 -6.08 -10.75
N LYS A 523 -63.85 -4.91 -10.66
CA LYS A 523 -63.68 -3.82 -11.62
C LYS A 523 -62.26 -3.30 -11.69
N TRP A 524 -61.60 -3.22 -10.58
CA TRP A 524 -60.17 -2.83 -10.53
C TRP A 524 -59.29 -3.91 -11.22
N ALA A 525 -59.52 -5.20 -10.95
CA ALA A 525 -58.79 -6.31 -11.54
C ALA A 525 -58.89 -6.33 -13.08
N ILE A 526 -60.09 -6.04 -13.64
CA ILE A 526 -60.27 -6.01 -15.11
C ILE A 526 -59.95 -4.62 -15.73
N SER A 527 -59.54 -3.63 -14.92
CA SER A 527 -59.25 -2.26 -15.38
C SER A 527 -58.12 -2.22 -16.40
N GLY A 528 -57.10 -3.09 -16.27
CA GLY A 528 -55.99 -3.21 -17.19
C GLY A 528 -56.46 -3.63 -18.63
N THR A 529 -57.38 -4.56 -18.71
CA THR A 529 -57.98 -5.00 -20.00
C THR A 529 -58.77 -3.87 -20.65
N LYS A 530 -59.56 -3.10 -19.86
CA LYS A 530 -60.32 -1.95 -20.35
C LYS A 530 -59.37 -0.82 -20.81
N LEU A 531 -58.31 -0.56 -20.07
CA LEU A 531 -57.31 0.44 -20.43
C LEU A 531 -56.60 0.05 -21.74
N SER A 532 -56.19 -1.21 -21.87
CA SER A 532 -55.57 -1.74 -23.09
C SER A 532 -56.49 -1.64 -24.30
N SER A 533 -57.78 -1.98 -24.16
CA SER A 533 -58.79 -1.82 -25.20
C SER A 533 -58.97 -0.35 -25.61
N SER A 534 -59.01 0.58 -24.64
CA SER A 534 -59.11 2.02 -24.91
C SER A 534 -57.88 2.58 -25.62
N LEU A 535 -56.70 2.10 -25.27
CA LEU A 535 -55.45 2.48 -25.95
C LEU A 535 -55.42 1.94 -27.39
N LEU A 536 -55.79 0.66 -27.60
CA LEU A 536 -55.85 0.03 -28.91
C LEU A 536 -56.89 0.73 -29.84
N LYS A 537 -57.99 1.25 -29.30
CA LYS A 537 -58.94 2.06 -30.05
C LYS A 537 -58.33 3.34 -30.63
N ARG A 538 -57.38 3.95 -29.91
CA ARG A 538 -56.71 5.18 -30.35
C ARG A 538 -55.62 4.90 -31.40
N VAL A 539 -55.10 3.69 -31.40
CA VAL A 539 -54.02 3.22 -32.30
C VAL A 539 -54.55 2.50 -33.50
N ASP A 540 -55.87 2.35 -33.65
CA ASP A 540 -56.47 1.64 -34.75
C ASP A 540 -56.24 2.33 -36.12
N ILE A 541 -55.48 1.66 -37.01
CA ILE A 541 -54.89 2.23 -38.21
C ILE A 541 -55.71 1.81 -39.45
N MET A 542 -56.42 0.68 -39.39
CA MET A 542 -57.16 0.15 -40.53
C MET A 542 -58.65 0.33 -40.41
N LYS A 543 -59.25 0.87 -41.46
CA LYS A 543 -60.67 0.80 -41.72
C LYS A 543 -60.88 -0.13 -42.92
N GLY A 544 -61.54 -1.26 -42.72
CA GLY A 544 -61.73 -2.31 -43.75
C GLY A 544 -60.61 -3.38 -43.81
N THR A 545 -60.82 -4.38 -44.65
CA THR A 545 -59.87 -5.48 -44.84
C THR A 545 -58.60 -5.02 -45.53
N TRP A 546 -57.47 -5.73 -45.30
CA TRP A 546 -56.20 -5.44 -45.92
C TRP A 546 -56.28 -5.42 -47.48
N ASN A 547 -57.08 -6.36 -48.04
CA ASN A 547 -57.20 -6.52 -49.51
C ASN A 547 -57.92 -5.37 -50.18
N GLU A 548 -58.80 -4.61 -49.51
CA GLU A 548 -59.61 -3.50 -50.01
C GLU A 548 -58.87 -2.17 -50.01
N LEU A 549 -57.68 -2.12 -49.44
CA LEU A 549 -56.89 -0.88 -49.32
C LEU A 549 -56.28 -0.48 -50.67
N PRO A 550 -56.34 0.81 -51.04
CA PRO A 550 -55.66 1.38 -52.21
C PRO A 550 -54.14 1.12 -52.14
N GLN A 551 -53.53 0.78 -53.27
CA GLN A 551 -52.12 0.39 -53.35
C GLN A 551 -51.16 1.39 -52.74
N SER A 552 -51.40 2.70 -52.88
CA SER A 552 -50.58 3.77 -52.28
C SER A 552 -50.63 3.81 -50.75
N LYS A 553 -51.78 3.50 -50.18
CA LYS A 553 -51.97 3.44 -48.69
C LYS A 553 -51.53 2.13 -48.09
N ARG A 554 -51.50 1.06 -48.90
CA ARG A 554 -51.15 -0.29 -48.50
C ARG A 554 -49.71 -0.39 -48.02
N ILE A 555 -48.77 0.26 -48.74
CA ILE A 555 -47.35 0.26 -48.38
C ILE A 555 -47.11 0.91 -47.01
N TRP A 556 -47.67 2.12 -46.82
CA TRP A 556 -47.47 2.84 -45.55
C TRP A 556 -48.09 2.15 -44.36
N LYS A 557 -49.29 1.62 -44.54
CA LYS A 557 -49.98 0.86 -43.49
C LYS A 557 -49.31 -0.46 -43.20
N SER A 558 -48.66 -1.14 -44.16
CA SER A 558 -47.82 -2.30 -43.94
C SER A 558 -46.64 -1.96 -43.03
N VAL A 559 -45.94 -0.87 -43.32
CA VAL A 559 -44.79 -0.47 -42.48
C VAL A 559 -45.23 -0.21 -41.02
N LEU A 560 -46.36 0.46 -40.84
CA LEU A 560 -46.91 0.68 -39.50
C LEU A 560 -47.31 -0.62 -38.79
N LEU A 561 -47.96 -1.55 -39.46
CA LEU A 561 -48.34 -2.83 -38.87
C LEU A 561 -47.12 -3.68 -38.50
N ILE A 562 -46.12 -3.72 -39.37
CA ILE A 562 -44.85 -4.42 -39.06
C ILE A 562 -44.17 -3.77 -37.84
N THR A 563 -44.18 -2.42 -37.77
CA THR A 563 -43.61 -1.73 -36.62
C THR A 563 -44.35 -2.09 -35.32
N PHE A 564 -45.68 -2.07 -35.32
CA PHE A 564 -46.46 -2.48 -34.13
C PHE A 564 -46.27 -3.96 -33.77
N PHE A 565 -46.16 -4.82 -34.76
CA PHE A 565 -45.87 -6.25 -34.56
C PHE A 565 -44.48 -6.42 -33.90
N LEU A 566 -43.46 -5.69 -34.37
CA LEU A 566 -42.12 -5.72 -33.77
C LEU A 566 -42.14 -5.19 -32.35
N ILE A 567 -42.86 -4.09 -32.08
CA ILE A 567 -43.02 -3.56 -30.72
C ILE A 567 -43.67 -4.60 -29.80
N ALA A 568 -44.73 -5.28 -30.27
CA ALA A 568 -45.37 -6.33 -29.49
C ALA A 568 -44.44 -7.53 -29.20
N ILE A 569 -43.61 -7.93 -30.16
CA ILE A 569 -42.60 -8.98 -29.94
C ILE A 569 -41.55 -8.51 -28.93
N VAL A 570 -41.02 -7.28 -29.07
CA VAL A 570 -40.03 -6.72 -28.12
C VAL A 570 -40.59 -6.67 -26.70
N TYR A 571 -41.86 -6.26 -26.55
CA TYR A 571 -42.56 -6.29 -25.27
C TYR A 571 -42.63 -7.73 -24.69
N ASP A 572 -42.99 -8.71 -25.49
CA ASP A 572 -43.07 -10.09 -25.03
C ASP A 572 -41.71 -10.67 -24.65
N ILE A 573 -40.65 -10.31 -25.38
CA ILE A 573 -39.27 -10.68 -25.03
C ILE A 573 -38.88 -10.02 -23.71
N PHE A 574 -39.21 -8.72 -23.52
CA PHE A 574 -38.93 -7.98 -22.30
C PHE A 574 -39.58 -8.62 -21.07
N ILE A 575 -40.89 -8.98 -21.16
CA ILE A 575 -41.59 -9.70 -20.11
C ILE A 575 -40.93 -11.05 -19.81
N LYS A 576 -40.51 -11.76 -20.84
CA LYS A 576 -39.79 -13.03 -20.67
C LYS A 576 -38.45 -12.84 -19.96
N MET A 577 -37.72 -11.78 -20.29
CA MET A 577 -36.48 -11.42 -19.58
C MET A 577 -36.75 -11.11 -18.11
N LEU A 578 -37.79 -10.33 -17.80
CA LEU A 578 -38.18 -10.04 -16.43
C LEU A 578 -38.56 -11.30 -15.64
N ASN A 579 -39.31 -12.22 -16.25
CA ASN A 579 -39.68 -13.48 -15.63
C ASN A 579 -38.45 -14.36 -15.35
N ALA A 580 -37.52 -14.43 -16.29
CA ALA A 580 -36.25 -15.15 -16.11
C ALA A 580 -35.39 -14.52 -15.01
N LEU A 581 -35.34 -13.17 -14.94
CA LEU A 581 -34.63 -12.43 -13.90
C LEU A 581 -35.28 -12.67 -12.54
N MET A 582 -36.61 -12.56 -12.43
CA MET A 582 -37.35 -12.81 -11.18
C MET A 582 -37.13 -14.24 -10.69
N LEU A 583 -37.15 -15.23 -11.60
CA LEU A 583 -36.83 -16.61 -11.25
C LEU A 583 -35.43 -16.78 -10.73
N SER A 584 -34.45 -16.14 -11.37
CA SER A 584 -33.05 -16.18 -10.92
C SER A 584 -32.87 -15.52 -9.56
N ILE A 585 -33.45 -14.33 -9.33
CA ILE A 585 -33.38 -13.64 -8.03
C ILE A 585 -34.01 -14.51 -6.94
N ASN A 586 -35.20 -15.02 -7.18
CA ASN A 586 -35.93 -15.86 -6.22
C ASN A 586 -35.13 -17.13 -5.86
N THR A 587 -34.55 -17.77 -6.86
CA THR A 587 -33.72 -18.96 -6.66
C THR A 587 -32.43 -18.63 -5.90
N PHE A 588 -31.75 -17.55 -6.27
CA PHE A 588 -30.51 -17.12 -5.63
C PHE A 588 -30.71 -16.73 -4.16
N THR A 589 -31.76 -15.97 -3.86
CA THR A 589 -32.05 -15.51 -2.49
C THR A 589 -32.69 -16.59 -1.63
N THR A 590 -33.06 -17.73 -2.21
CA THR A 590 -33.76 -18.84 -1.51
C THR A 590 -35.02 -18.39 -0.73
N LEU A 591 -35.59 -17.25 -1.14
CA LEU A 591 -36.75 -16.64 -0.45
C LEU A 591 -38.03 -17.49 -0.55
N GLY A 592 -38.00 -18.56 -1.34
CA GLY A 592 -39.10 -19.57 -1.34
C GLY A 592 -40.47 -19.01 -1.69
N PHE A 593 -40.57 -18.04 -2.61
CA PHE A 593 -41.85 -17.52 -3.09
C PHE A 593 -42.58 -18.59 -3.91
N GLY A 594 -43.03 -19.66 -3.27
CA GLY A 594 -43.83 -20.70 -3.87
C GLY A 594 -43.02 -21.82 -4.57
N GLU A 595 -43.70 -22.75 -5.21
CA GLU A 595 -43.07 -23.83 -5.96
C GLU A 595 -42.20 -23.30 -7.09
N ILE A 596 -40.97 -23.80 -7.22
CA ILE A 596 -40.12 -23.48 -8.36
C ILE A 596 -40.81 -24.04 -9.62
N PRO A 597 -41.34 -23.21 -10.52
CA PRO A 597 -42.21 -23.65 -11.60
C PRO A 597 -41.43 -24.22 -12.82
N ILE A 598 -40.33 -24.90 -12.54
CA ILE A 598 -39.41 -25.38 -13.56
C ILE A 598 -39.42 -26.91 -13.56
N LYS A 599 -39.53 -27.49 -14.74
CA LYS A 599 -39.46 -28.93 -14.97
C LYS A 599 -38.19 -29.27 -15.78
N GLY A 600 -37.65 -30.47 -15.59
CA GLY A 600 -36.48 -30.96 -16.33
C GLY A 600 -35.15 -30.35 -15.90
N LEU A 601 -34.19 -30.17 -16.81
CA LEU A 601 -32.82 -29.69 -16.55
C LEU A 601 -32.76 -28.35 -15.79
N PRO A 602 -33.55 -27.34 -16.10
CA PRO A 602 -33.52 -26.05 -15.37
C PRO A 602 -33.77 -26.19 -13.85
N ARG A 603 -34.53 -27.22 -13.43
CA ARG A 603 -34.78 -27.47 -12.01
C ARG A 603 -33.49 -27.81 -11.26
N TYR A 604 -32.62 -28.63 -11.87
CA TYR A 604 -31.33 -28.97 -11.27
C TYR A 604 -30.40 -27.76 -11.24
N LEU A 605 -30.42 -26.94 -12.27
CA LEU A 605 -29.68 -25.68 -12.30
C LEU A 605 -30.15 -24.70 -11.19
N ALA A 606 -31.46 -24.65 -10.93
CA ALA A 606 -32.02 -23.85 -9.86
C ALA A 606 -31.54 -24.33 -8.46
N ILE A 607 -31.48 -25.64 -8.24
CA ILE A 607 -30.91 -26.19 -6.99
C ILE A 607 -29.47 -25.78 -6.82
N ILE A 608 -28.66 -25.89 -7.89
CA ILE A 608 -27.25 -25.46 -7.86
C ILE A 608 -27.14 -23.95 -7.59
N GLN A 609 -27.93 -23.13 -8.27
CA GLN A 609 -27.95 -21.68 -8.05
C GLN A 609 -28.38 -21.32 -6.64
N GLY A 610 -29.37 -21.98 -6.09
CA GLY A 610 -29.82 -21.77 -4.71
C GLY A 610 -28.73 -22.09 -3.70
N PHE A 611 -27.98 -23.19 -3.91
CA PHE A 611 -26.84 -23.53 -3.06
C PHE A 611 -25.73 -22.49 -3.16
N ILE A 612 -25.38 -22.02 -4.37
CA ILE A 612 -24.40 -20.95 -4.59
C ILE A 612 -24.89 -19.67 -3.90
N GLY A 613 -26.17 -19.30 -4.08
CA GLY A 613 -26.75 -18.11 -3.47
C GLY A 613 -26.70 -18.13 -1.94
N TRP A 614 -27.10 -19.25 -1.34
CA TRP A 614 -27.01 -19.44 0.11
C TRP A 614 -25.59 -19.30 0.63
N PHE A 615 -24.62 -19.94 -0.04
CA PHE A 615 -23.20 -19.86 0.35
C PHE A 615 -22.67 -18.42 0.23
N MET A 616 -22.97 -17.72 -0.87
CA MET A 616 -22.53 -16.36 -1.10
C MET A 616 -23.16 -15.37 -0.12
N LEU A 617 -24.45 -15.50 0.17
CA LEU A 617 -25.14 -14.65 1.15
C LEU A 617 -24.60 -14.86 2.55
N THR A 618 -24.25 -16.10 2.91
CA THR A 618 -23.61 -16.41 4.20
C THR A 618 -22.26 -15.71 4.33
N ILE A 619 -21.40 -15.80 3.31
CA ILE A 619 -20.09 -15.13 3.32
C ILE A 619 -20.25 -13.63 3.35
N PHE A 620 -21.17 -13.07 2.56
CA PHE A 620 -21.48 -11.65 2.57
C PHE A 620 -21.89 -11.16 3.99
N SER A 621 -22.80 -11.89 4.64
CA SER A 621 -23.24 -11.56 5.99
C SER A 621 -22.10 -11.60 7.00
N VAL A 622 -21.24 -12.62 6.93
CA VAL A 622 -20.06 -12.71 7.80
C VAL A 622 -19.09 -11.56 7.53
N SER A 623 -18.86 -11.20 6.26
CA SER A 623 -18.01 -10.08 5.88
C SER A 623 -18.54 -8.74 6.40
N LEU A 624 -19.85 -8.50 6.28
CA LEU A 624 -20.49 -7.30 6.79
C LEU A 624 -20.41 -7.20 8.32
N ILE A 625 -20.67 -8.31 9.03
CA ILE A 625 -20.56 -8.38 10.49
C ILE A 625 -19.10 -8.11 10.91
N SER A 626 -18.14 -8.69 10.22
CA SER A 626 -16.71 -8.45 10.49
C SER A 626 -16.33 -6.98 10.38
N GLN A 627 -16.92 -6.23 9.42
CA GLN A 627 -16.66 -4.80 9.29
C GLN A 627 -17.37 -3.96 10.37
N LEU A 628 -18.56 -4.36 10.79
CA LEU A 628 -19.29 -3.64 11.83
C LEU A 628 -18.69 -3.84 13.23
N LEU A 629 -17.98 -4.96 13.47
CA LEU A 629 -17.38 -5.29 14.77
C LEU A 629 -15.90 -4.85 14.87
N ASN A 630 -15.26 -4.42 13.80
CA ASN A 630 -13.90 -3.88 13.78
C ASN A 630 -13.88 -2.37 13.88
#